data_eb7e8b64531924b3fccb2d3a8127233b
#
_entry.id   eb7e8b64531924b3fccb2d3a8127233b
#
_cell.length_a   1.000
_cell.length_b   1.000
_cell.length_c   1.000
_cell.angle_alpha   90.00
_cell.angle_beta   90.00
_cell.angle_gamma   90.00
#
_symmetry.space_group_name_H-M   'P 1'
#
loop_
_entity.id
_entity.type
_entity.pdbx_description
1 polymer ?
#
loop_
_entity_poly.entity_id
_entity_poly.type
_entity_poly.pdbx_seq_one_letter_code
_entity_poly.pdbx_strand_id
1 'polypeptide(L)'
;MSVEAPLSHGQLFSWREIERYPPGWGHEANLPSTWDLRGLSPALVDRALDRLVRRHETLRTTYHLRDGLPVQHVHEEVRLPVERVDRQVADPTEHERVKLERLAIPFPMTGDLNWRALMVTYRGAPMYLSLTFSHLIVDVWSIHHLQDQFKALVAGSGAAVETGFTPRELARRQREESWRPRQAASERYWRDVLAGGLTDRLPTLPARTEKERLELTLTSRRLGGLAAQAGRTHGVTPPAVIMAFVAAGLARHLDTDRVTMSLMSSNRFAQEDQHNIGTMNQLIPFVTAVDRGATLAEHIKRLHWAGAKAYRHSCYDFDQVTAMAARAGEDPGHDCWVNHLFRAWFNYVQVDRRPADPADQTPATLRWTPLAQSYGQAFRVRVEVDDGETRVLMLADPDVLPPEAMVDIMRTLALGLQLAVTDPGRVLKDLWSGHGWDLPEALFPRELPDRAARAS
;
A
#
# COMPACT_ATOMS: atom_id res chain seq x y z
N MET A 1 -29.94 -2.28 17.68
CA MET A 1 -29.40 -1.05 18.35
C MET A 1 -28.06 -0.71 17.74
N SER A 2 -27.85 0.53 17.33
CA SER A 2 -26.54 0.98 16.88
C SER A 2 -25.53 0.95 18.03
N VAL A 3 -24.26 0.64 17.72
CA VAL A 3 -23.21 0.47 18.74
C VAL A 3 -22.03 1.39 18.41
N GLU A 4 -21.61 2.15 19.40
CA GLU A 4 -20.39 2.97 19.31
C GLU A 4 -19.19 2.26 19.93
N ALA A 5 -18.02 2.54 19.36
CA ALA A 5 -16.74 2.05 19.86
C ALA A 5 -15.59 3.00 19.46
N PRO A 6 -14.45 2.97 20.17
CA PRO A 6 -13.25 3.64 19.69
C PRO A 6 -12.74 3.00 18.40
N LEU A 7 -11.86 3.68 17.68
CA LEU A 7 -11.22 3.14 16.48
C LEU A 7 -10.19 2.05 16.86
N SER A 8 -10.01 1.06 15.97
CA SER A 8 -8.86 0.16 16.02
C SER A 8 -7.58 0.92 15.65
N HIS A 9 -6.40 0.36 15.96
CA HIS A 9 -5.12 1.02 15.65
C HIS A 9 -4.95 1.31 14.16
N GLY A 10 -5.39 0.40 13.26
CA GLY A 10 -5.35 0.65 11.82
C GLY A 10 -6.34 1.74 11.38
N GLN A 11 -7.56 1.75 11.94
CA GLN A 11 -8.51 2.84 11.68
C GLN A 11 -8.00 4.18 12.22
N LEU A 12 -7.40 4.21 13.41
CA LEU A 12 -6.83 5.43 14.00
C LEU A 12 -5.67 5.96 13.14
N PHE A 13 -4.79 5.07 12.67
CA PHE A 13 -3.72 5.44 11.74
C PHE A 13 -4.28 6.10 10.47
N SER A 14 -5.23 5.44 9.79
CA SER A 14 -5.86 5.97 8.58
C SER A 14 -6.62 7.27 8.84
N TRP A 15 -7.32 7.38 9.98
CA TRP A 15 -8.01 8.60 10.38
C TRP A 15 -7.03 9.78 10.47
N ARG A 16 -5.93 9.60 11.23
CA ARG A 16 -4.92 10.65 11.44
C ARG A 16 -4.16 11.00 10.17
N GLU A 17 -4.00 10.05 9.25
CA GLU A 17 -3.42 10.30 7.94
C GLU A 17 -4.35 11.19 7.10
N ILE A 18 -5.62 10.82 6.97
CA ILE A 18 -6.61 11.56 6.17
C ILE A 18 -6.88 12.96 6.74
N GLU A 19 -6.97 13.09 8.06
CA GLU A 19 -7.17 14.37 8.76
C GLU A 19 -6.09 15.41 8.43
N ARG A 20 -4.90 14.94 8.06
CA ARG A 20 -3.73 15.78 7.74
C ARG A 20 -3.54 16.03 6.25
N TYR A 21 -4.38 15.47 5.39
CA TYR A 21 -4.30 15.78 3.97
C TYR A 21 -4.60 17.26 3.73
N PRO A 22 -3.89 17.89 2.79
CA PRO A 22 -4.21 19.24 2.37
C PRO A 22 -5.68 19.36 1.92
N PRO A 23 -6.30 20.52 2.05
CA PRO A 23 -7.65 20.77 1.54
C PRO A 23 -7.79 20.33 0.08
N GLY A 24 -8.83 19.55 -0.23
CA GLY A 24 -9.06 19.00 -1.55
C GLY A 24 -8.39 17.64 -1.85
N TRP A 25 -7.49 17.16 -0.99
CA TRP A 25 -6.74 15.91 -1.21
C TRP A 25 -7.34 14.66 -0.54
N GLY A 26 -8.48 14.78 0.12
CA GLY A 26 -9.14 13.64 0.78
C GLY A 26 -9.42 12.44 -0.14
N HIS A 27 -9.46 12.65 -1.45
CA HIS A 27 -9.63 11.60 -2.44
C HIS A 27 -8.42 10.64 -2.56
N GLU A 28 -7.23 11.04 -2.08
CA GLU A 28 -6.03 10.17 -2.04
C GLU A 28 -6.22 8.95 -1.12
N ALA A 29 -7.16 9.03 -0.18
CA ALA A 29 -7.54 7.90 0.66
C ALA A 29 -8.55 6.96 -0.01
N ASN A 30 -8.94 7.21 -1.26
CA ASN A 30 -9.91 6.39 -1.96
C ASN A 30 -9.24 5.17 -2.58
N LEU A 31 -9.88 4.02 -2.43
CA LEU A 31 -9.46 2.74 -3.00
C LEU A 31 -10.52 2.26 -4.00
N PRO A 32 -10.17 2.08 -5.29
CA PRO A 32 -11.10 1.58 -6.28
C PRO A 32 -11.15 0.06 -6.32
N SER A 33 -12.30 -0.47 -6.73
CA SER A 33 -12.44 -1.87 -7.13
C SER A 33 -13.51 -1.99 -8.22
N THR A 34 -13.27 -2.82 -9.23
CA THR A 34 -14.25 -3.08 -10.29
C THR A 34 -14.54 -4.56 -10.34
N TRP A 35 -15.82 -4.92 -10.18
CA TRP A 35 -16.28 -6.31 -10.20
C TRP A 35 -17.06 -6.61 -11.47
N ASP A 36 -16.71 -7.69 -12.14
CA ASP A 36 -17.42 -8.17 -13.32
C ASP A 36 -18.80 -8.73 -12.91
N LEU A 37 -19.85 -8.25 -13.54
CA LEU A 37 -21.24 -8.68 -13.30
C LEU A 37 -21.87 -9.39 -14.50
N ARG A 38 -21.12 -9.62 -15.57
CA ARG A 38 -21.66 -10.23 -16.80
C ARG A 38 -22.24 -11.60 -16.51
N GLY A 39 -23.44 -11.86 -17.04
CA GLY A 39 -24.17 -13.10 -16.81
C GLY A 39 -24.95 -13.16 -15.49
N LEU A 40 -24.88 -12.14 -14.65
CA LEU A 40 -25.64 -12.07 -13.40
C LEU A 40 -26.95 -11.29 -13.62
N SER A 41 -27.98 -11.61 -12.83
CA SER A 41 -29.19 -10.77 -12.79
C SER A 41 -29.04 -9.64 -11.77
N PRO A 42 -29.66 -8.46 -12.00
CA PRO A 42 -29.62 -7.36 -11.03
C PRO A 42 -30.05 -7.77 -9.62
N ALA A 43 -31.12 -8.58 -9.51
CA ALA A 43 -31.62 -9.06 -8.24
C ALA A 43 -30.64 -9.98 -7.50
N LEU A 44 -29.81 -10.74 -8.23
CA LEU A 44 -28.77 -11.57 -7.61
C LEU A 44 -27.64 -10.70 -7.05
N VAL A 45 -27.22 -9.68 -7.83
CA VAL A 45 -26.22 -8.71 -7.39
C VAL A 45 -26.68 -7.98 -6.12
N ASP A 46 -27.92 -7.49 -6.09
CA ASP A 46 -28.47 -6.80 -4.92
C ASP A 46 -28.50 -7.67 -3.69
N ARG A 47 -28.95 -8.93 -3.81
CA ARG A 47 -28.94 -9.87 -2.69
C ARG A 47 -27.51 -10.19 -2.19
N ALA A 48 -26.57 -10.29 -3.09
CA ALA A 48 -25.17 -10.55 -2.72
C ALA A 48 -24.57 -9.35 -1.96
N LEU A 49 -24.81 -8.13 -2.44
CA LEU A 49 -24.37 -6.89 -1.77
C LEU A 49 -25.04 -6.73 -0.40
N ASP A 50 -26.36 -6.95 -0.28
CA ASP A 50 -27.06 -6.88 0.99
C ASP A 50 -26.47 -7.88 2.01
N ARG A 51 -26.16 -9.11 1.57
CA ARG A 51 -25.52 -10.10 2.42
C ARG A 51 -24.13 -9.69 2.87
N LEU A 52 -23.30 -9.07 2.00
CA LEU A 52 -21.99 -8.56 2.37
C LEU A 52 -22.10 -7.46 3.42
N VAL A 53 -23.00 -6.50 3.21
CA VAL A 53 -23.19 -5.36 4.12
C VAL A 53 -23.71 -5.84 5.49
N ARG A 54 -24.65 -6.81 5.53
CA ARG A 54 -25.10 -7.39 6.78
C ARG A 54 -23.98 -8.16 7.51
N ARG A 55 -23.12 -8.85 6.77
CA ARG A 55 -22.02 -9.65 7.33
C ARG A 55 -20.90 -8.78 7.90
N HIS A 56 -20.55 -7.68 7.23
CA HIS A 56 -19.37 -6.88 7.56
C HIS A 56 -19.75 -5.53 8.16
N GLU A 57 -19.48 -5.36 9.46
CA GLU A 57 -19.74 -4.11 10.18
C GLU A 57 -19.13 -2.90 9.48
N THR A 58 -17.92 -3.02 8.93
CA THR A 58 -17.21 -1.94 8.27
C THR A 58 -17.99 -1.28 7.12
N LEU A 59 -18.85 -2.05 6.42
CA LEU A 59 -19.69 -1.53 5.31
C LEU A 59 -20.95 -0.79 5.79
N ARG A 60 -21.23 -0.82 7.09
CA ARG A 60 -22.36 -0.12 7.73
C ARG A 60 -21.93 0.74 8.91
N THR A 61 -20.67 1.16 8.89
CA THR A 61 -20.07 2.01 9.91
C THR A 61 -19.93 3.44 9.40
N THR A 62 -20.35 4.38 10.24
CA THR A 62 -20.03 5.82 10.09
C THR A 62 -19.11 6.24 11.22
N TYR A 63 -18.53 7.43 11.09
CA TYR A 63 -17.60 7.96 12.09
C TYR A 63 -18.07 9.33 12.54
N HIS A 64 -17.72 9.70 13.77
CA HIS A 64 -17.96 11.03 14.32
C HIS A 64 -16.94 11.36 15.43
N LEU A 65 -16.92 12.58 15.88
CA LEU A 65 -16.09 13.00 16.99
C LEU A 65 -16.91 13.01 18.28
N ARG A 66 -16.39 12.39 19.34
CA ARG A 66 -16.88 12.48 20.70
C ARG A 66 -15.76 13.04 21.58
N ASP A 67 -16.00 14.20 22.19
CA ASP A 67 -14.99 14.91 23.00
C ASP A 67 -13.65 15.12 22.26
N GLY A 68 -13.72 15.39 20.94
CA GLY A 68 -12.57 15.58 20.06
C GLY A 68 -11.86 14.29 19.62
N LEU A 69 -12.33 13.13 20.06
CA LEU A 69 -11.77 11.82 19.68
C LEU A 69 -12.66 11.12 18.63
N PRO A 70 -12.06 10.49 17.61
CA PRO A 70 -12.82 9.75 16.62
C PRO A 70 -13.39 8.47 17.20
N VAL A 71 -14.66 8.22 16.92
CA VAL A 71 -15.39 7.01 17.28
C VAL A 71 -16.10 6.44 16.06
N GLN A 72 -16.18 5.12 16.00
CA GLN A 72 -16.95 4.39 15.00
C GLN A 72 -18.37 4.09 15.53
N HIS A 73 -19.35 4.28 14.66
CA HIS A 73 -20.74 4.03 14.93
C HIS A 73 -21.26 2.98 13.96
N VAL A 74 -21.52 1.78 14.46
CA VAL A 74 -21.98 0.64 13.66
C VAL A 74 -23.51 0.64 13.62
N HIS A 75 -24.09 0.83 12.44
CA HIS A 75 -25.52 0.79 12.23
C HIS A 75 -26.04 -0.64 12.13
N GLU A 76 -27.25 -0.91 12.59
CA GLU A 76 -27.91 -2.20 12.44
C GLU A 76 -28.25 -2.47 10.97
N GLU A 77 -28.82 -1.47 10.32
CA GLU A 77 -29.16 -1.48 8.90
C GLU A 77 -28.75 -0.18 8.23
N VAL A 78 -28.40 -0.25 6.95
CA VAL A 78 -28.10 0.90 6.11
C VAL A 78 -28.72 0.74 4.73
N ARG A 79 -29.06 1.85 4.10
CA ARG A 79 -29.39 1.86 2.67
C ARG A 79 -28.11 1.66 1.87
N LEU A 80 -28.11 0.71 0.92
CA LEU A 80 -26.96 0.49 0.05
C LEU A 80 -26.67 1.73 -0.80
N PRO A 81 -25.45 2.29 -0.76
CA PRO A 81 -25.07 3.46 -1.58
C PRO A 81 -24.73 3.03 -3.00
N VAL A 82 -25.68 2.38 -3.69
CA VAL A 82 -25.52 1.85 -5.04
C VAL A 82 -26.33 2.69 -6.02
N GLU A 83 -25.64 3.44 -6.86
CA GLU A 83 -26.22 4.10 -8.01
C GLU A 83 -26.32 3.13 -9.19
N ARG A 84 -27.19 3.40 -10.13
CA ARG A 84 -27.38 2.57 -11.33
C ARG A 84 -27.45 3.43 -12.57
N VAL A 85 -26.79 2.97 -13.62
CA VAL A 85 -26.85 3.60 -14.93
C VAL A 85 -27.01 2.52 -16.01
N ASP A 86 -27.97 2.72 -16.90
CA ASP A 86 -28.16 1.86 -18.07
C ASP A 86 -27.57 2.52 -19.30
N ARG A 87 -26.76 1.76 -20.04
CA ARG A 87 -26.13 2.20 -21.29
C ARG A 87 -26.76 1.52 -22.50
N GLN A 88 -26.89 2.27 -23.58
CA GLN A 88 -27.42 1.76 -24.85
C GLN A 88 -26.29 1.30 -25.79
N VAL A 89 -25.07 1.80 -25.58
CA VAL A 89 -23.88 1.48 -26.37
C VAL A 89 -22.79 0.99 -25.39
N ALA A 90 -22.16 -0.13 -25.72
CA ALA A 90 -21.05 -0.67 -24.96
C ALA A 90 -19.77 0.11 -25.30
N ASP A 91 -19.09 0.60 -24.26
CA ASP A 91 -17.74 1.20 -24.34
C ASP A 91 -16.78 0.36 -23.52
N PRO A 92 -15.82 -0.34 -24.14
CA PRO A 92 -14.85 -1.17 -23.42
C PRO A 92 -13.96 -0.40 -22.44
N THR A 93 -13.80 0.91 -22.65
CA THR A 93 -12.94 1.78 -21.84
C THR A 93 -13.70 2.51 -20.73
N GLU A 94 -15.02 2.45 -20.74
CA GLU A 94 -15.86 3.19 -19.78
C GLU A 94 -15.55 2.86 -18.33
N HIS A 95 -15.26 1.61 -18.03
CA HIS A 95 -14.99 1.18 -16.66
C HIS A 95 -13.77 1.88 -16.05
N GLU A 96 -12.72 2.14 -16.83
CA GLU A 96 -11.53 2.88 -16.36
C GLU A 96 -11.88 4.37 -16.14
N ARG A 97 -12.60 4.98 -17.06
CA ARG A 97 -13.05 6.37 -16.92
C ARG A 97 -13.94 6.55 -15.70
N VAL A 98 -14.94 5.69 -15.52
CA VAL A 98 -15.84 5.71 -14.35
C VAL A 98 -15.07 5.51 -13.06
N LYS A 99 -14.10 4.59 -13.05
CA LYS A 99 -13.22 4.36 -11.90
C LYS A 99 -12.48 5.63 -11.51
N LEU A 100 -11.85 6.31 -12.46
CA LEU A 100 -11.10 7.54 -12.21
C LEU A 100 -12.00 8.69 -11.75
N GLU A 101 -13.15 8.90 -12.38
CA GLU A 101 -14.14 9.91 -12.01
C GLU A 101 -14.62 9.71 -10.56
N ARG A 102 -14.90 8.46 -10.18
CA ARG A 102 -15.36 8.12 -8.82
C ARG A 102 -14.26 8.22 -7.79
N LEU A 103 -13.04 7.88 -8.17
CA LEU A 103 -11.87 7.95 -7.31
C LEU A 103 -11.57 9.40 -6.90
N ALA A 104 -11.79 10.36 -7.78
CA ALA A 104 -11.52 11.78 -7.55
C ALA A 104 -12.46 12.45 -6.53
N ILE A 105 -13.58 11.81 -6.16
CA ILE A 105 -14.55 12.39 -5.22
C ILE A 105 -14.17 11.97 -3.79
N PRO A 106 -13.81 12.87 -2.87
CA PRO A 106 -13.48 12.50 -1.49
C PRO A 106 -14.70 11.99 -0.72
N PHE A 107 -14.45 11.24 0.34
CA PHE A 107 -15.45 10.93 1.36
C PHE A 107 -15.36 11.93 2.50
N PRO A 108 -16.49 12.34 3.09
CA PRO A 108 -16.47 13.05 4.36
C PRO A 108 -15.95 12.09 5.45
N MET A 109 -15.14 12.61 6.36
CA MET A 109 -14.62 11.79 7.46
C MET A 109 -15.70 11.41 8.47
N THR A 110 -16.77 12.20 8.55
CA THR A 110 -17.86 12.02 9.54
C THR A 110 -19.22 12.00 8.87
N GLY A 111 -20.17 11.29 9.46
CA GLY A 111 -21.60 11.34 9.14
C GLY A 111 -22.07 10.37 8.11
N ASP A 112 -21.31 10.11 7.04
CA ASP A 112 -21.72 9.28 5.92
C ASP A 112 -21.03 7.91 5.89
N LEU A 113 -21.59 6.99 5.10
CA LEU A 113 -20.90 5.74 4.76
C LEU A 113 -19.68 6.04 3.89
N ASN A 114 -18.58 5.41 4.22
CA ASN A 114 -17.28 5.62 3.59
C ASN A 114 -17.03 4.67 2.41
N TRP A 115 -18.08 4.33 1.66
CA TRP A 115 -18.03 3.63 0.38
C TRP A 115 -19.21 3.99 -0.49
N ARG A 116 -19.06 3.79 -1.79
CA ARG A 116 -20.11 3.99 -2.80
C ARG A 116 -19.90 3.03 -3.95
N ALA A 117 -20.97 2.73 -4.67
CA ALA A 117 -20.92 1.85 -5.83
C ALA A 117 -21.75 2.42 -6.99
N LEU A 118 -21.32 2.14 -8.21
CA LEU A 118 -22.09 2.36 -9.43
C LEU A 118 -22.23 1.02 -10.15
N MET A 119 -23.47 0.53 -10.28
CA MET A 119 -23.78 -0.59 -11.15
C MET A 119 -24.04 -0.08 -12.55
N VAL A 120 -23.23 -0.50 -13.50
CA VAL A 120 -23.43 -0.21 -14.92
C VAL A 120 -24.09 -1.41 -15.58
N THR A 121 -25.21 -1.15 -16.25
CA THR A 121 -25.94 -2.11 -17.09
C THR A 121 -25.84 -1.72 -18.54
N TYR A 122 -25.93 -2.69 -19.42
CA TYR A 122 -26.06 -2.50 -20.85
C TYR A 122 -27.40 -3.12 -21.31
N ARG A 123 -28.33 -2.26 -21.74
CA ARG A 123 -29.70 -2.67 -22.12
C ARG A 123 -30.34 -3.53 -21.02
N GLY A 124 -30.22 -3.09 -19.77
CA GLY A 124 -30.73 -3.78 -18.58
C GLY A 124 -29.90 -4.96 -18.06
N ALA A 125 -28.89 -5.44 -18.80
CA ALA A 125 -28.00 -6.51 -18.34
C ALA A 125 -26.80 -5.95 -17.56
N PRO A 126 -26.53 -6.44 -16.32
CA PRO A 126 -25.36 -5.99 -15.54
C PRO A 126 -24.06 -6.27 -16.27
N MET A 127 -23.16 -5.28 -16.27
CA MET A 127 -21.83 -5.38 -16.87
C MET A 127 -20.74 -5.39 -15.81
N TYR A 128 -20.72 -4.35 -14.97
CA TYR A 128 -19.74 -4.23 -13.90
C TYR A 128 -20.27 -3.38 -12.75
N LEU A 129 -19.66 -3.57 -11.58
CA LEU A 129 -19.85 -2.76 -10.40
C LEU A 129 -18.56 -1.99 -10.14
N SER A 130 -18.61 -0.66 -10.27
CA SER A 130 -17.51 0.22 -9.87
C SER A 130 -17.69 0.62 -8.42
N LEU A 131 -16.77 0.19 -7.57
CA LEU A 131 -16.75 0.45 -6.14
C LEU A 131 -15.65 1.44 -5.81
N THR A 132 -15.93 2.34 -4.89
CA THR A 132 -14.93 3.21 -4.26
C THR A 132 -15.11 3.13 -2.76
N PHE A 133 -14.02 2.86 -2.07
CA PHE A 133 -13.96 2.77 -0.60
C PHE A 133 -12.99 3.82 -0.07
N SER A 134 -13.26 4.36 1.12
CA SER A 134 -12.25 5.09 1.88
C SER A 134 -11.29 4.11 2.54
N HIS A 135 -10.00 4.45 2.57
CA HIS A 135 -8.99 3.68 3.30
C HIS A 135 -9.26 3.61 4.81
N LEU A 136 -10.18 4.43 5.32
CA LEU A 136 -10.63 4.40 6.71
C LEU A 136 -11.38 3.11 7.05
N ILE A 137 -12.10 2.52 6.09
CA ILE A 137 -12.96 1.35 6.33
C ILE A 137 -12.37 0.04 5.83
N VAL A 138 -11.52 0.06 4.81
CA VAL A 138 -10.90 -1.14 4.24
C VAL A 138 -9.46 -0.85 3.81
N ASP A 139 -8.70 -1.91 3.66
CA ASP A 139 -7.43 -1.94 2.95
C ASP A 139 -7.53 -2.87 1.72
N VAL A 140 -6.47 -2.94 0.93
CA VAL A 140 -6.44 -3.74 -0.30
C VAL A 140 -6.72 -5.23 -0.02
N TRP A 141 -6.22 -5.76 1.10
CA TRP A 141 -6.50 -7.12 1.53
C TRP A 141 -8.02 -7.36 1.72
N SER A 142 -8.67 -6.46 2.44
CA SER A 142 -10.13 -6.53 2.68
C SER A 142 -10.93 -6.43 1.39
N ILE A 143 -10.51 -5.59 0.43
CA ILE A 143 -11.18 -5.44 -0.87
C ILE A 143 -11.17 -6.76 -1.64
N HIS A 144 -10.03 -7.46 -1.69
CA HIS A 144 -9.94 -8.75 -2.37
C HIS A 144 -10.84 -9.80 -1.69
N HIS A 145 -10.83 -9.88 -0.37
CA HIS A 145 -11.70 -10.79 0.36
C HIS A 145 -13.19 -10.47 0.17
N LEU A 146 -13.58 -9.21 0.11
CA LEU A 146 -14.97 -8.81 -0.20
C LEU A 146 -15.34 -9.25 -1.61
N GLN A 147 -14.45 -9.09 -2.60
CA GLN A 147 -14.69 -9.52 -3.97
C GLN A 147 -14.84 -11.05 -4.07
N ASP A 148 -14.00 -11.81 -3.38
CA ASP A 148 -14.07 -13.27 -3.39
C ASP A 148 -15.34 -13.78 -2.70
N GLN A 149 -15.75 -13.15 -1.59
CA GLN A 149 -17.02 -13.45 -0.95
C GLN A 149 -18.22 -13.09 -1.84
N PHE A 150 -18.16 -11.97 -2.56
CA PHE A 150 -19.19 -11.62 -3.55
C PHE A 150 -19.30 -12.70 -4.63
N LYS A 151 -18.18 -13.11 -5.24
CA LYS A 151 -18.15 -14.20 -6.24
C LYS A 151 -18.75 -15.50 -5.69
N ALA A 152 -18.42 -15.88 -4.45
CA ALA A 152 -18.99 -17.06 -3.80
C ALA A 152 -20.51 -16.94 -3.60
N LEU A 153 -20.99 -15.77 -3.20
CA LEU A 153 -22.43 -15.51 -3.00
C LEU A 153 -23.22 -15.60 -4.29
N VAL A 154 -22.72 -15.03 -5.39
CA VAL A 154 -23.41 -15.08 -6.69
C VAL A 154 -23.32 -16.46 -7.34
N ALA A 155 -22.28 -17.24 -7.05
CA ALA A 155 -22.15 -18.64 -7.47
C ALA A 155 -23.04 -19.61 -6.67
N GLY A 156 -23.76 -19.11 -5.65
CA GLY A 156 -24.62 -19.95 -4.81
C GLY A 156 -23.87 -20.88 -3.86
N SER A 157 -22.53 -20.73 -3.76
CA SER A 157 -21.74 -21.47 -2.78
C SER A 157 -22.04 -20.90 -1.39
N GLY A 158 -22.95 -21.56 -0.67
CA GLY A 158 -23.33 -21.24 0.71
C GLY A 158 -22.25 -21.60 1.74
N ALA A 159 -20.97 -21.70 1.34
CA ALA A 159 -19.88 -22.01 2.24
C ALA A 159 -19.84 -21.00 3.38
N ALA A 160 -19.76 -21.52 4.60
CA ALA A 160 -19.48 -20.68 5.76
C ALA A 160 -18.14 -19.98 5.52
N VAL A 161 -18.20 -18.67 5.21
CA VAL A 161 -16.98 -17.88 5.11
C VAL A 161 -16.49 -17.62 6.52
N GLU A 162 -15.27 -18.03 6.82
CA GLU A 162 -14.64 -17.69 8.08
C GLU A 162 -14.62 -16.16 8.21
N THR A 163 -15.17 -15.68 9.31
CA THR A 163 -15.15 -14.26 9.66
C THR A 163 -14.12 -14.06 10.78
N GLY A 164 -13.21 -13.14 10.57
CA GLY A 164 -12.32 -12.69 11.64
C GLY A 164 -13.01 -11.70 12.58
N PHE A 165 -12.22 -11.01 13.37
CA PHE A 165 -12.74 -9.96 14.25
C PHE A 165 -13.28 -8.77 13.43
N THR A 166 -14.39 -8.23 13.89
CA THR A 166 -14.88 -6.95 13.37
C THR A 166 -13.94 -5.82 13.82
N PRO A 167 -13.91 -4.67 13.11
CA PRO A 167 -13.10 -3.52 13.53
C PRO A 167 -13.36 -3.08 14.96
N ARG A 168 -14.61 -3.18 15.42
CA ARG A 168 -15.02 -2.86 16.77
C ARG A 168 -14.47 -3.86 17.80
N GLU A 169 -14.54 -5.15 17.53
CA GLU A 169 -13.96 -6.19 18.38
C GLU A 169 -12.44 -6.06 18.46
N LEU A 170 -11.79 -5.79 17.32
CA LEU A 170 -10.37 -5.54 17.28
C LEU A 170 -9.98 -4.31 18.12
N ALA A 171 -10.75 -3.22 18.01
CA ALA A 171 -10.53 -2.02 18.82
C ALA A 171 -10.65 -2.27 20.32
N ARG A 172 -11.60 -3.15 20.74
CA ARG A 172 -11.76 -3.57 22.13
C ARG A 172 -10.54 -4.39 22.58
N ARG A 173 -10.17 -5.43 21.82
CA ARG A 173 -9.02 -6.30 22.12
C ARG A 173 -7.71 -5.51 22.28
N GLN A 174 -7.47 -4.52 21.43
CA GLN A 174 -6.27 -3.67 21.47
C GLN A 174 -6.20 -2.79 22.73
N ARG A 175 -7.28 -2.71 23.53
CA ARG A 175 -7.35 -1.97 24.80
C ARG A 175 -7.40 -2.86 26.04
N GLU A 176 -7.43 -4.19 25.85
CA GLU A 176 -7.41 -5.14 26.94
C GLU A 176 -6.02 -5.26 27.59
N GLU A 177 -6.00 -5.69 28.82
CA GLU A 177 -4.76 -5.95 29.58
C GLU A 177 -3.85 -6.93 28.85
N SER A 178 -4.43 -7.95 28.21
CA SER A 178 -3.71 -8.95 27.41
C SER A 178 -2.94 -8.37 26.23
N TRP A 179 -3.32 -7.18 25.73
CA TRP A 179 -2.62 -6.49 24.63
C TRP A 179 -1.45 -5.60 25.07
N ARG A 180 -1.41 -5.18 26.33
CA ARG A 180 -0.39 -4.27 26.89
C ARG A 180 1.06 -4.70 26.61
N PRO A 181 1.45 -5.99 26.76
CA PRO A 181 2.83 -6.40 26.46
C PRO A 181 3.24 -6.13 24.99
N ARG A 182 2.30 -6.35 24.05
CA ARG A 182 2.51 -6.09 22.62
C ARG A 182 2.65 -4.60 22.35
N GLN A 183 1.74 -3.80 22.91
CA GLN A 183 1.81 -2.34 22.82
C GLN A 183 3.12 -1.79 23.37
N ALA A 184 3.53 -2.19 24.58
CA ALA A 184 4.78 -1.77 25.19
C ALA A 184 6.02 -2.20 24.39
N ALA A 185 5.97 -3.35 23.70
CA ALA A 185 7.06 -3.78 22.81
C ALA A 185 7.16 -2.90 21.57
N SER A 186 6.01 -2.52 20.97
CA SER A 186 5.97 -1.59 19.83
C SER A 186 6.46 -0.20 20.22
N GLU A 187 6.06 0.30 21.39
CA GLU A 187 6.55 1.58 21.91
C GLU A 187 8.05 1.59 22.18
N ARG A 188 8.62 0.50 22.70
CA ARG A 188 10.08 0.37 22.85
C ARG A 188 10.78 0.41 21.51
N TYR A 189 10.27 -0.32 20.52
CA TYR A 189 10.81 -0.31 19.17
C TYR A 189 10.84 1.11 18.59
N TRP A 190 9.73 1.84 18.70
CA TRP A 190 9.64 3.23 18.23
C TRP A 190 10.60 4.15 18.97
N ARG A 191 10.72 4.00 20.28
CA ARG A 191 11.68 4.79 21.10
C ARG A 191 13.12 4.54 20.66
N ASP A 192 13.47 3.28 20.40
CA ASP A 192 14.82 2.92 19.93
C ASP A 192 15.11 3.53 18.55
N VAL A 193 14.13 3.52 17.64
CA VAL A 193 14.27 4.13 16.31
C VAL A 193 14.42 5.65 16.41
N LEU A 194 13.61 6.31 17.23
CA LEU A 194 13.68 7.76 17.43
C LEU A 194 14.99 8.18 18.10
N ALA A 195 15.44 7.44 19.13
CA ALA A 195 16.68 7.71 19.84
C ALA A 195 17.93 7.48 18.96
N GLY A 196 17.86 6.53 18.02
CA GLY A 196 18.95 6.27 17.06
C GLY A 196 19.14 7.39 16.02
N GLY A 197 18.25 8.37 16.03
CA GLY A 197 18.19 9.44 15.03
C GLY A 197 17.70 8.93 13.67
N LEU A 198 16.99 9.78 12.98
CA LEU A 198 16.52 9.52 11.61
C LEU A 198 17.37 10.34 10.61
N THR A 199 18.67 10.46 10.88
CA THR A 199 19.61 11.36 10.18
C THR A 199 19.83 10.97 8.72
N ASP A 200 19.70 9.68 8.40
CA ASP A 200 19.94 9.16 7.05
C ASP A 200 18.65 9.11 6.22
N ARG A 201 17.79 10.08 6.42
CA ARG A 201 16.54 10.24 5.68
C ARG A 201 16.76 10.98 4.36
N LEU A 202 15.92 10.67 3.40
CA LEU A 202 15.76 11.53 2.24
C LEU A 202 15.52 12.99 2.68
N PRO A 203 16.03 13.99 1.95
CA PRO A 203 15.84 15.39 2.29
C PRO A 203 14.37 15.74 2.55
N THR A 204 14.14 16.67 3.48
CA THR A 204 12.79 17.24 3.67
C THR A 204 12.47 18.09 2.47
N LEU A 205 11.38 17.78 1.79
CA LEU A 205 10.87 18.69 0.77
C LEU A 205 10.28 19.91 1.49
N PRO A 206 10.54 21.11 0.99
CA PRO A 206 9.76 22.27 1.40
C PRO A 206 8.29 22.01 1.08
N ALA A 207 7.39 22.47 1.96
CA ALA A 207 5.96 22.43 1.68
C ALA A 207 5.69 23.07 0.33
N ARG A 208 5.32 22.28 -0.66
CA ARG A 208 5.05 22.76 -2.01
C ARG A 208 3.67 22.34 -2.43
N THR A 209 2.96 23.31 -2.93
CA THR A 209 1.59 23.15 -3.37
C THR A 209 1.43 22.44 -4.71
N GLU A 210 2.48 22.38 -5.55
CA GLU A 210 2.37 21.82 -6.90
C GLU A 210 3.73 21.29 -7.41
N LYS A 211 3.93 19.97 -7.35
CA LYS A 211 5.00 19.31 -8.11
C LYS A 211 4.49 18.04 -8.75
N GLU A 212 4.83 17.88 -10.02
CA GLU A 212 4.70 16.62 -10.70
C GLU A 212 5.73 15.64 -10.12
N ARG A 213 5.27 14.49 -9.67
CA ARG A 213 6.12 13.36 -9.30
C ARG A 213 6.34 12.49 -10.52
N LEU A 214 7.45 11.80 -10.52
CA LEU A 214 7.77 10.84 -11.56
C LEU A 214 7.52 9.43 -11.06
N GLU A 215 6.78 8.64 -11.82
CA GLU A 215 6.67 7.21 -11.61
C GLU A 215 7.44 6.46 -12.70
N LEU A 216 8.33 5.57 -12.25
CA LEU A 216 9.03 4.61 -13.08
C LEU A 216 8.51 3.22 -12.78
N THR A 217 7.91 2.55 -13.76
CA THR A 217 7.38 1.20 -13.61
C THR A 217 8.25 0.21 -14.39
N LEU A 218 8.81 -0.76 -13.66
CA LEU A 218 9.47 -1.94 -14.23
C LEU A 218 8.50 -3.11 -14.18
N THR A 219 8.18 -3.69 -15.34
CA THR A 219 7.30 -4.85 -15.46
C THR A 219 8.09 -6.04 -15.98
N SER A 220 8.03 -7.19 -15.30
CA SER A 220 8.74 -8.40 -15.69
C SER A 220 8.08 -9.66 -15.13
N ARG A 221 7.97 -10.69 -15.93
CA ARG A 221 7.56 -12.03 -15.47
C ARG A 221 8.68 -12.76 -14.74
N ARG A 222 9.94 -12.47 -15.06
CA ARG A 222 11.11 -13.13 -14.50
C ARG A 222 11.48 -12.65 -13.08
N LEU A 223 11.31 -11.36 -12.77
CA LEU A 223 11.76 -10.77 -11.49
C LEU A 223 11.16 -11.45 -10.27
N GLY A 224 9.86 -11.72 -10.27
CA GLY A 224 9.20 -12.41 -9.16
C GLY A 224 9.73 -13.83 -8.96
N GLY A 225 10.01 -14.52 -10.05
CA GLY A 225 10.62 -15.86 -10.04
C GLY A 225 12.02 -15.86 -9.44
N LEU A 226 12.86 -14.89 -9.82
CA LEU A 226 14.20 -14.71 -9.25
C LEU A 226 14.14 -14.36 -7.75
N ALA A 227 13.23 -13.45 -7.35
CA ALA A 227 13.04 -13.13 -5.94
C ALA A 227 12.59 -14.35 -5.12
N ALA A 228 11.68 -15.16 -5.66
CA ALA A 228 11.22 -16.38 -5.02
C ALA A 228 12.33 -17.43 -4.94
N GLN A 229 13.13 -17.60 -5.98
CA GLN A 229 14.27 -18.53 -6.00
C GLN A 229 15.34 -18.11 -5.00
N ALA A 230 15.77 -16.85 -5.00
CA ALA A 230 16.71 -16.31 -4.03
C ALA A 230 16.16 -16.42 -2.60
N GLY A 231 14.86 -16.16 -2.41
CA GLY A 231 14.19 -16.35 -1.13
C GLY A 231 14.33 -17.76 -0.59
N ARG A 232 14.08 -18.78 -1.42
CA ARG A 232 14.28 -20.20 -1.06
C ARG A 232 15.75 -20.52 -0.73
N THR A 233 16.67 -20.07 -1.59
CA THR A 233 18.12 -20.33 -1.43
C THR A 233 18.65 -19.75 -0.11
N HIS A 234 18.21 -18.58 0.28
CA HIS A 234 18.72 -17.88 1.45
C HIS A 234 17.86 -18.04 2.71
N GLY A 235 16.71 -18.72 2.64
CA GLY A 235 15.78 -18.89 3.75
C GLY A 235 15.09 -17.60 4.16
N VAL A 236 14.75 -16.75 3.19
CA VAL A 236 14.11 -15.43 3.40
C VAL A 236 12.86 -15.30 2.50
N THR A 237 12.07 -14.26 2.73
CA THR A 237 10.88 -14.02 1.91
C THR A 237 11.21 -13.25 0.62
N PRO A 238 10.49 -13.48 -0.50
CA PRO A 238 10.69 -12.75 -1.74
C PRO A 238 10.62 -11.22 -1.59
N PRO A 239 9.67 -10.64 -0.83
CA PRO A 239 9.66 -9.20 -0.54
C PRO A 239 10.96 -8.70 0.09
N ALA A 240 11.57 -9.48 1.00
CA ALA A 240 12.82 -9.10 1.66
C ALA A 240 14.00 -9.04 0.67
N VAL A 241 14.03 -9.93 -0.33
CA VAL A 241 15.07 -9.91 -1.38
C VAL A 241 14.94 -8.66 -2.24
N ILE A 242 13.72 -8.32 -2.68
CA ILE A 242 13.46 -7.11 -3.47
C ILE A 242 13.80 -5.86 -2.66
N MET A 243 13.34 -5.78 -1.40
CA MET A 243 13.64 -4.67 -0.50
C MET A 243 15.14 -4.48 -0.28
N ALA A 244 15.91 -5.56 -0.20
CA ALA A 244 17.36 -5.50 -0.01
C ALA A 244 18.04 -4.72 -1.13
N PHE A 245 17.68 -4.96 -2.38
CA PHE A 245 18.29 -4.27 -3.52
C PHE A 245 17.74 -2.87 -3.75
N VAL A 246 16.48 -2.59 -3.39
CA VAL A 246 15.97 -1.22 -3.32
C VAL A 246 16.75 -0.41 -2.29
N ALA A 247 16.97 -0.95 -1.10
CA ALA A 247 17.75 -0.30 -0.04
C ALA A 247 19.22 -0.09 -0.47
N ALA A 248 19.83 -1.05 -1.17
CA ALA A 248 21.19 -0.93 -1.70
C ALA A 248 21.30 0.21 -2.74
N GLY A 249 20.33 0.30 -3.66
CA GLY A 249 20.31 1.38 -4.64
C GLY A 249 20.09 2.75 -4.00
N LEU A 250 19.22 2.84 -3.01
CA LEU A 250 18.99 4.07 -2.25
C LEU A 250 20.23 4.48 -1.43
N ALA A 251 20.90 3.53 -0.77
CA ALA A 251 22.14 3.76 -0.03
C ALA A 251 23.27 4.28 -0.94
N ARG A 252 23.37 3.76 -2.17
CA ARG A 252 24.31 4.26 -3.18
C ARG A 252 24.01 5.71 -3.54
N HIS A 253 22.76 6.03 -3.84
CA HIS A 253 22.35 7.37 -4.23
C HIS A 253 22.59 8.41 -3.13
N LEU A 254 22.26 8.06 -1.89
CA LEU A 254 22.42 8.94 -0.73
C LEU A 254 23.86 8.94 -0.17
N ASP A 255 24.77 8.16 -0.76
CA ASP A 255 26.14 7.91 -0.28
C ASP A 255 26.20 7.60 1.22
N THR A 256 25.34 6.71 1.68
CA THR A 256 25.23 6.31 3.09
C THR A 256 25.45 4.81 3.25
N ASP A 257 25.88 4.40 4.44
CA ASP A 257 25.93 3.00 4.87
C ASP A 257 24.74 2.59 5.74
N ARG A 258 23.76 3.49 5.89
CA ARG A 258 22.54 3.29 6.66
C ARG A 258 21.32 3.84 5.91
N VAL A 259 20.25 3.04 5.82
CA VAL A 259 19.00 3.42 5.15
C VAL A 259 17.87 3.36 6.13
N THR A 260 17.05 4.42 6.12
CA THR A 260 15.78 4.49 6.84
C THR A 260 14.63 4.46 5.82
N MET A 261 13.77 3.46 5.92
CA MET A 261 12.56 3.32 5.11
C MET A 261 11.38 3.01 6.03
N SER A 262 10.18 3.07 5.50
CA SER A 262 8.98 2.58 6.17
C SER A 262 8.40 1.40 5.41
N LEU A 263 7.96 0.41 6.14
CA LEU A 263 7.34 -0.79 5.59
C LEU A 263 5.84 -0.70 5.81
N MET A 264 5.07 -0.95 4.76
CA MET A 264 3.63 -1.14 4.89
C MET A 264 3.36 -2.53 5.46
N SER A 265 2.69 -2.58 6.60
CA SER A 265 2.28 -3.82 7.25
C SER A 265 0.78 -4.01 7.14
N SER A 266 0.32 -5.18 6.75
CA SER A 266 -1.10 -5.55 6.79
C SER A 266 -1.59 -5.82 8.21
N ASN A 267 -0.70 -6.04 9.17
CA ASN A 267 -1.00 -6.46 10.55
C ASN A 267 -1.84 -7.75 10.66
N ARG A 268 -1.83 -8.61 9.62
CA ARG A 268 -2.56 -9.88 9.55
C ARG A 268 -1.62 -11.08 9.66
N PHE A 269 -0.82 -11.12 10.74
CA PHE A 269 0.19 -12.16 10.94
C PHE A 269 -0.39 -13.42 11.58
N ALA A 270 -1.38 -13.29 12.47
CA ALA A 270 -2.07 -14.43 13.05
C ALA A 270 -3.14 -14.94 12.07
N GLN A 271 -3.40 -16.26 12.10
CA GLN A 271 -4.41 -16.87 11.25
C GLN A 271 -5.79 -16.24 11.47
N GLU A 272 -6.14 -15.96 12.72
CA GLU A 272 -7.38 -15.30 13.11
C GLU A 272 -7.56 -13.90 12.52
N ASP A 273 -6.45 -13.19 12.22
CA ASP A 273 -6.50 -11.84 11.65
C ASP A 273 -6.65 -11.83 10.12
N GLN A 274 -6.41 -12.96 9.45
CA GLN A 274 -6.43 -13.03 7.99
C GLN A 274 -7.82 -12.85 7.39
N HIS A 275 -8.86 -13.12 8.16
CA HIS A 275 -10.26 -12.98 7.75
C HIS A 275 -10.91 -11.66 8.21
N ASN A 276 -10.15 -10.78 8.85
CA ASN A 276 -10.66 -9.48 9.29
C ASN A 276 -10.94 -8.58 8.07
N ILE A 277 -12.17 -8.11 7.95
CA ILE A 277 -12.56 -7.10 6.96
C ILE A 277 -12.60 -5.74 7.65
N GLY A 278 -11.65 -4.89 7.26
CA GLY A 278 -11.43 -3.56 7.82
C GLY A 278 -10.04 -3.05 7.48
N THR A 279 -9.73 -1.81 7.78
CA THR A 279 -8.38 -1.30 7.64
C THR A 279 -7.52 -1.71 8.86
N MET A 280 -6.42 -2.40 8.60
CA MET A 280 -5.47 -2.85 9.62
C MET A 280 -4.03 -2.42 9.32
N ASN A 281 -3.78 -1.94 8.12
CA ASN A 281 -2.44 -1.57 7.71
C ASN A 281 -1.93 -0.33 8.44
N GLN A 282 -0.64 -0.38 8.75
CA GLN A 282 0.12 0.73 9.34
C GLN A 282 1.52 0.76 8.74
N LEU A 283 2.13 1.93 8.74
CA LEU A 283 3.53 2.10 8.40
C LEU A 283 4.40 1.91 9.64
N ILE A 284 5.49 1.19 9.48
CA ILE A 284 6.49 0.99 10.54
C ILE A 284 7.87 1.39 10.03
N PRO A 285 8.65 2.21 10.74
CA PRO A 285 10.00 2.55 10.34
C PRO A 285 10.90 1.32 10.38
N PHE A 286 11.77 1.26 9.41
CA PHE A 286 12.77 0.22 9.23
C PHE A 286 14.11 0.89 9.02
N VAL A 287 15.05 0.64 9.91
CA VAL A 287 16.40 1.18 9.86
C VAL A 287 17.37 0.03 9.72
N THR A 288 18.26 0.10 8.74
CA THR A 288 19.22 -0.97 8.47
C THR A 288 20.56 -0.44 8.01
N ALA A 289 21.64 -1.15 8.37
CA ALA A 289 22.96 -0.92 7.79
C ALA A 289 23.05 -1.55 6.38
N VAL A 290 23.69 -0.84 5.47
CA VAL A 290 24.04 -1.30 4.11
C VAL A 290 25.57 -1.38 4.04
N ASP A 291 26.09 -2.54 4.41
CA ASP A 291 27.53 -2.82 4.38
C ASP A 291 27.98 -3.09 2.92
N ARG A 292 28.69 -2.15 2.33
CA ARG A 292 29.18 -2.21 0.94
C ARG A 292 30.17 -3.36 0.72
N GLY A 293 30.83 -3.84 1.78
CA GLY A 293 31.79 -4.95 1.76
C GLY A 293 31.16 -6.33 1.98
N ALA A 294 29.90 -6.39 2.40
CA ALA A 294 29.18 -7.65 2.61
C ALA A 294 28.87 -8.35 1.28
N THR A 295 28.73 -9.67 1.32
CA THR A 295 28.20 -10.44 0.20
C THR A 295 26.71 -10.18 0.00
N LEU A 296 26.19 -10.46 -1.21
CA LEU A 296 24.76 -10.33 -1.48
C LEU A 296 23.91 -11.19 -0.54
N ALA A 297 24.38 -12.41 -0.24
CA ALA A 297 23.69 -13.30 0.68
C ALA A 297 23.60 -12.73 2.12
N GLU A 298 24.69 -12.15 2.63
CA GLU A 298 24.72 -11.50 3.94
C GLU A 298 23.83 -10.25 3.97
N HIS A 299 23.89 -9.44 2.93
CA HIS A 299 23.06 -8.25 2.79
C HIS A 299 21.55 -8.61 2.82
N ILE A 300 21.11 -9.57 1.99
CA ILE A 300 19.71 -10.04 1.95
C ILE A 300 19.25 -10.52 3.32
N LYS A 301 20.04 -11.36 3.99
CA LYS A 301 19.71 -11.87 5.34
C LYS A 301 19.60 -10.75 6.37
N ARG A 302 20.51 -9.78 6.37
CA ARG A 302 20.48 -8.63 7.26
C ARG A 302 19.17 -7.84 7.08
N LEU A 303 18.81 -7.53 5.84
CA LEU A 303 17.59 -6.80 5.53
C LEU A 303 16.32 -7.58 5.92
N HIS A 304 16.32 -8.89 5.67
CA HIS A 304 15.22 -9.76 6.09
C HIS A 304 14.97 -9.70 7.61
N TRP A 305 16.01 -9.86 8.41
CA TRP A 305 15.86 -9.86 9.88
C TRP A 305 15.49 -8.48 10.42
N ALA A 306 16.06 -7.42 9.87
CA ALA A 306 15.68 -6.06 10.25
C ALA A 306 14.20 -5.77 9.90
N GLY A 307 13.74 -6.17 8.69
CA GLY A 307 12.34 -6.07 8.29
C GLY A 307 11.40 -6.90 9.15
N ALA A 308 11.78 -8.15 9.46
CA ALA A 308 10.99 -9.02 10.33
C ALA A 308 10.86 -8.44 11.76
N LYS A 309 11.92 -7.81 12.27
CA LYS A 309 11.87 -7.07 13.53
C LYS A 309 10.88 -5.90 13.46
N ALA A 310 10.92 -5.10 12.39
CA ALA A 310 10.00 -3.99 12.19
C ALA A 310 8.54 -4.49 12.13
N TYR A 311 8.23 -5.47 11.29
CA TYR A 311 6.88 -6.02 11.14
C TYR A 311 6.29 -6.56 12.45
N ARG A 312 7.11 -7.14 13.32
CA ARG A 312 6.66 -7.61 14.65
C ARG A 312 6.07 -6.50 15.51
N HIS A 313 6.49 -5.25 15.28
CA HIS A 313 6.12 -4.07 16.06
C HIS A 313 5.21 -3.10 15.29
N SER A 314 4.65 -3.53 14.16
CA SER A 314 3.89 -2.66 13.25
C SER A 314 2.45 -2.35 13.69
N CYS A 315 1.91 -3.05 14.69
CA CYS A 315 0.61 -2.73 15.27
C CYS A 315 0.81 -1.91 16.55
N TYR A 316 0.49 -0.62 16.50
CA TYR A 316 0.74 0.34 17.57
C TYR A 316 -0.35 1.42 17.61
N ASP A 317 -0.50 2.07 18.76
CA ASP A 317 -1.33 3.27 18.91
C ASP A 317 -0.62 4.47 18.29
N PHE A 318 -1.22 5.03 17.24
CA PHE A 318 -0.63 6.12 16.47
C PHE A 318 -0.48 7.41 17.27
N ASP A 319 -1.48 7.76 18.11
CA ASP A 319 -1.44 9.00 18.90
C ASP A 319 -0.35 8.92 19.98
N GLN A 320 -0.13 7.75 20.58
CA GLN A 320 0.97 7.55 21.53
C GLN A 320 2.35 7.67 20.86
N VAL A 321 2.52 7.09 19.67
CA VAL A 321 3.77 7.20 18.92
C VAL A 321 4.02 8.64 18.48
N THR A 322 2.99 9.35 18.03
CA THR A 322 3.08 10.79 17.69
C THR A 322 3.56 11.61 18.88
N ALA A 323 2.98 11.37 20.05
CA ALA A 323 3.38 12.06 21.27
C ALA A 323 4.83 11.73 21.69
N MET A 324 5.31 10.50 21.44
CA MET A 324 6.72 10.15 21.67
C MET A 324 7.66 10.87 20.70
N ALA A 325 7.31 10.92 19.42
CA ALA A 325 8.10 11.62 18.40
C ALA A 325 8.22 13.12 18.71
N ALA A 326 7.12 13.77 19.09
CA ALA A 326 7.14 15.17 19.48
C ALA A 326 8.06 15.44 20.69
N ARG A 327 8.04 14.57 21.69
CA ARG A 327 8.96 14.66 22.83
C ARG A 327 10.44 14.45 22.46
N ALA A 328 10.70 13.69 21.42
CA ALA A 328 12.04 13.49 20.87
C ALA A 328 12.51 14.64 19.96
N GLY A 329 11.72 15.70 19.80
CA GLY A 329 12.04 16.82 18.92
C GLY A 329 11.77 16.55 17.43
N GLU A 330 11.07 15.46 17.14
CA GLU A 330 10.67 15.05 15.78
C GLU A 330 9.26 15.52 15.43
N ASP A 331 8.83 16.66 15.98
CA ASP A 331 7.53 17.26 15.66
C ASP A 331 7.63 18.04 14.33
N PRO A 332 6.99 17.58 13.26
CA PRO A 332 7.02 18.23 11.96
C PRO A 332 6.10 19.43 11.85
N GLY A 333 5.44 19.85 12.93
CA GLY A 333 4.38 20.84 12.87
C GLY A 333 3.12 20.32 12.15
N HIS A 334 2.42 21.19 11.43
CA HIS A 334 1.21 20.80 10.68
C HIS A 334 1.53 20.07 9.36
N ASP A 335 2.78 20.10 8.88
CA ASP A 335 3.18 19.44 7.65
C ASP A 335 3.39 17.94 7.89
N CYS A 336 2.37 17.21 7.55
CA CYS A 336 2.36 15.77 7.31
C CYS A 336 3.41 14.95 8.06
N TRP A 337 3.12 14.65 9.29
CA TRP A 337 3.92 13.81 10.19
C TRP A 337 4.32 12.46 9.54
N VAL A 338 3.38 11.88 8.78
CA VAL A 338 3.64 10.66 8.00
C VAL A 338 4.77 10.89 6.98
N ASN A 339 4.76 12.02 6.27
CA ASN A 339 5.81 12.34 5.30
C ASN A 339 7.16 12.63 5.96
N HIS A 340 7.17 13.15 7.19
CA HIS A 340 8.41 13.42 7.89
C HIS A 340 9.10 12.15 8.37
N LEU A 341 8.39 11.23 9.00
CA LEU A 341 8.95 9.97 9.50
C LEU A 341 9.03 8.87 8.43
N PHE A 342 8.13 8.91 7.44
CA PHE A 342 7.97 7.86 6.45
C PHE A 342 8.28 8.36 5.03
N ARG A 343 9.33 9.16 4.85
CA ARG A 343 9.72 9.74 3.56
C ARG A 343 10.02 8.75 2.46
N ALA A 344 10.58 7.61 2.83
CA ALA A 344 10.78 6.49 1.93
C ALA A 344 9.95 5.32 2.40
N TRP A 345 9.09 4.74 1.57
CA TRP A 345 8.39 3.55 1.97
C TRP A 345 8.35 2.46 0.90
N PHE A 346 8.24 1.25 1.40
CA PHE A 346 8.18 0.04 0.62
C PHE A 346 6.88 -0.72 0.92
N ASN A 347 6.17 -1.10 -0.13
CA ASN A 347 4.97 -1.90 -0.05
C ASN A 347 5.04 -3.07 -1.03
N TYR A 348 4.69 -4.26 -0.58
CA TYR A 348 4.63 -5.46 -1.41
C TYR A 348 3.23 -6.03 -1.35
N VAL A 349 2.58 -6.15 -2.50
CA VAL A 349 1.23 -6.66 -2.66
C VAL A 349 1.26 -7.87 -3.59
N GLN A 350 0.83 -9.00 -3.09
CA GLN A 350 0.65 -10.20 -3.91
C GLN A 350 -0.84 -10.46 -4.07
N VAL A 351 -1.33 -10.34 -5.29
CA VAL A 351 -2.74 -10.51 -5.64
C VAL A 351 -3.03 -11.98 -5.94
N ASP A 352 -2.19 -12.62 -6.75
CA ASP A 352 -2.30 -14.03 -7.10
C ASP A 352 -1.10 -14.82 -6.55
N ARG A 353 -1.33 -16.09 -6.22
CA ARG A 353 -0.29 -17.01 -5.74
C ARG A 353 0.35 -17.84 -6.87
N ARG A 354 0.07 -17.54 -8.14
CA ARG A 354 0.74 -18.23 -9.23
C ARG A 354 2.24 -17.99 -9.14
N PRO A 355 3.04 -19.07 -9.18
CA PRO A 355 4.49 -18.92 -9.12
C PRO A 355 4.98 -18.23 -10.41
N ALA A 356 5.75 -17.17 -10.26
CA ALA A 356 6.49 -16.57 -11.37
C ALA A 356 7.64 -17.52 -11.78
N ASP A 357 7.89 -17.63 -13.09
CA ASP A 357 8.97 -18.44 -13.62
C ASP A 357 10.30 -17.64 -13.67
N PRO A 358 11.35 -18.06 -12.95
CA PRO A 358 12.65 -17.40 -13.02
C PRO A 358 13.35 -17.56 -14.38
N ALA A 359 12.92 -18.51 -15.20
CA ALA A 359 13.45 -18.77 -16.55
C ALA A 359 12.66 -18.06 -17.66
N ASP A 360 11.60 -17.33 -17.34
CA ASP A 360 10.80 -16.59 -18.30
C ASP A 360 11.69 -15.60 -19.08
N GLN A 361 11.62 -15.68 -20.42
CA GLN A 361 12.41 -14.87 -21.34
C GLN A 361 11.63 -13.68 -21.92
N THR A 362 10.40 -13.45 -21.45
CA THR A 362 9.63 -12.28 -21.88
C THR A 362 10.40 -11.02 -21.53
N PRO A 363 10.68 -10.13 -22.51
CA PRO A 363 11.41 -8.89 -22.23
C PRO A 363 10.75 -8.06 -21.14
N ALA A 364 11.54 -7.60 -20.20
CA ALA A 364 11.06 -6.63 -19.22
C ALA A 364 10.74 -5.31 -19.92
N THR A 365 9.80 -4.56 -19.39
CA THR A 365 9.48 -3.20 -19.87
C THR A 365 9.74 -2.19 -18.77
N LEU A 366 10.26 -1.02 -19.17
CA LEU A 366 10.48 0.10 -18.28
C LEU A 366 9.73 1.33 -18.84
N ARG A 367 8.80 1.86 -18.04
CA ARG A 367 7.91 2.95 -18.49
C ARG A 367 7.89 4.09 -17.49
N TRP A 368 8.00 5.29 -18.00
CA TRP A 368 7.73 6.52 -17.25
C TRP A 368 6.26 6.90 -17.36
N THR A 369 5.68 7.26 -16.22
CA THR A 369 4.33 7.82 -16.15
C THR A 369 4.41 9.14 -15.40
N PRO A 370 4.10 10.28 -16.02
CA PRO A 370 3.97 11.53 -15.29
C PRO A 370 2.73 11.44 -14.40
N LEU A 371 2.89 11.65 -13.11
CA LEU A 371 1.79 11.71 -12.16
C LEU A 371 1.62 13.13 -11.66
N ALA A 372 0.41 13.65 -11.79
CA ALA A 372 0.01 14.94 -11.21
C ALA A 372 -0.17 14.87 -9.69
N GLN A 373 0.54 13.97 -8.99
CA GLN A 373 0.43 13.82 -7.54
C GLN A 373 1.44 14.73 -6.86
N SER A 374 0.96 15.78 -6.23
CA SER A 374 1.80 16.78 -5.54
C SER A 374 2.01 16.47 -4.06
N TYR A 375 1.32 15.47 -3.51
CA TYR A 375 1.32 15.11 -2.10
C TYR A 375 1.80 13.67 -1.85
N GLY A 376 2.33 13.39 -0.66
CA GLY A 376 2.73 12.05 -0.21
C GLY A 376 4.24 11.93 0.04
N GLN A 377 4.73 10.70 0.18
CA GLN A 377 6.13 10.40 0.51
C GLN A 377 7.08 10.87 -0.60
N ALA A 378 8.27 11.34 -0.20
CA ALA A 378 9.31 11.77 -1.14
C ALA A 378 9.80 10.65 -2.07
N PHE A 379 9.75 9.40 -1.58
CA PHE A 379 10.11 8.21 -2.33
C PHE A 379 9.20 7.04 -1.92
N ARG A 380 8.68 6.32 -2.90
CA ARG A 380 7.81 5.18 -2.70
C ARG A 380 8.14 4.05 -3.67
N VAL A 381 8.28 2.85 -3.16
CA VAL A 381 8.32 1.64 -3.99
C VAL A 381 7.14 0.75 -3.65
N ARG A 382 6.33 0.45 -4.64
CA ARG A 382 5.27 -0.54 -4.57
C ARG A 382 5.60 -1.70 -5.51
N VAL A 383 5.56 -2.90 -4.97
CA VAL A 383 5.72 -4.12 -5.75
C VAL A 383 4.38 -4.82 -5.82
N GLU A 384 3.92 -5.11 -7.01
CA GLU A 384 2.71 -5.87 -7.27
C GLU A 384 3.06 -7.17 -7.98
N VAL A 385 2.55 -8.28 -7.47
CA VAL A 385 2.69 -9.60 -8.10
C VAL A 385 1.31 -10.12 -8.43
N ASP A 386 1.03 -10.28 -9.72
CA ASP A 386 -0.27 -10.73 -10.24
C ASP A 386 -0.06 -11.57 -11.50
N ASP A 387 -0.73 -12.73 -11.60
CA ASP A 387 -0.67 -13.67 -12.73
C ASP A 387 0.76 -13.98 -13.22
N GLY A 388 1.69 -14.17 -12.27
CA GLY A 388 3.10 -14.44 -12.57
C GLY A 388 3.89 -13.22 -13.07
N GLU A 389 3.26 -12.07 -13.21
CA GLU A 389 3.90 -10.80 -13.54
C GLU A 389 4.27 -10.03 -12.28
N THR A 390 5.44 -9.41 -12.29
CA THR A 390 5.89 -8.53 -11.22
C THR A 390 6.04 -7.11 -11.76
N ARG A 391 5.35 -6.18 -11.15
CA ARG A 391 5.47 -4.74 -11.41
C ARG A 391 6.12 -4.07 -10.20
N VAL A 392 7.21 -3.36 -10.46
CA VAL A 392 7.86 -2.51 -9.45
C VAL A 392 7.60 -1.07 -9.85
N LEU A 393 6.74 -0.40 -9.09
CA LEU A 393 6.35 0.99 -9.28
C LEU A 393 7.17 1.85 -8.31
N MET A 394 8.04 2.67 -8.85
CA MET A 394 8.85 3.61 -8.07
C MET A 394 8.35 5.02 -8.33
N LEU A 395 7.86 5.68 -7.30
CA LEU A 395 7.41 7.06 -7.32
C LEU A 395 8.40 7.91 -6.54
N ALA A 396 8.87 8.99 -7.11
CA ALA A 396 9.75 9.91 -6.40
C ALA A 396 9.49 11.38 -6.77
N ASP A 397 9.84 12.27 -5.84
CA ASP A 397 10.00 13.68 -6.12
C ASP A 397 11.35 13.87 -6.83
N PRO A 398 11.39 14.50 -8.02
CA PRO A 398 12.64 14.64 -8.79
C PRO A 398 13.70 15.51 -8.11
N ASP A 399 13.33 16.36 -7.16
CA ASP A 399 14.30 17.14 -6.37
C ASP A 399 14.96 16.29 -5.27
N VAL A 400 14.37 15.16 -4.92
CA VAL A 400 14.90 14.22 -3.90
C VAL A 400 15.62 13.07 -4.57
N LEU A 401 15.03 12.52 -5.61
CA LEU A 401 15.57 11.40 -6.36
C LEU A 401 15.43 11.69 -7.85
N PRO A 402 16.47 12.18 -8.51
CA PRO A 402 16.43 12.51 -9.94
C PRO A 402 16.20 11.25 -10.80
N PRO A 403 15.67 11.40 -12.00
CA PRO A 403 15.29 10.28 -12.87
C PRO A 403 16.40 9.26 -13.09
N GLU A 404 17.65 9.71 -13.22
CA GLU A 404 18.82 8.84 -13.42
C GLU A 404 19.02 7.92 -12.21
N ALA A 405 18.83 8.45 -11.00
CA ALA A 405 18.94 7.66 -9.77
C ALA A 405 17.80 6.63 -9.67
N MET A 406 16.59 6.96 -10.12
CA MET A 406 15.48 6.01 -10.18
C MET A 406 15.81 4.82 -11.11
N VAL A 407 16.38 5.11 -12.29
CA VAL A 407 16.84 4.06 -13.23
C VAL A 407 17.95 3.22 -12.61
N ASP A 408 18.92 3.84 -11.93
CA ASP A 408 20.03 3.13 -11.29
C ASP A 408 19.56 2.22 -10.13
N ILE A 409 18.55 2.64 -9.39
CA ILE A 409 17.92 1.77 -8.36
C ILE A 409 17.24 0.58 -9.02
N MET A 410 16.50 0.77 -10.13
CA MET A 410 15.87 -0.32 -10.87
C MET A 410 16.90 -1.29 -11.46
N ARG A 411 18.04 -0.78 -11.98
CA ARG A 411 19.15 -1.61 -12.43
C ARG A 411 19.78 -2.40 -11.29
N THR A 412 20.03 -1.74 -10.16
CA THR A 412 20.57 -2.39 -8.95
C THR A 412 19.64 -3.51 -8.48
N LEU A 413 18.33 -3.28 -8.49
CA LEU A 413 17.33 -4.29 -8.17
C LEU A 413 17.39 -5.47 -9.15
N ALA A 414 17.33 -5.23 -10.44
CA ALA A 414 17.26 -6.29 -11.44
C ALA A 414 18.53 -7.14 -11.46
N LEU A 415 19.70 -6.50 -11.47
CA LEU A 415 21.01 -7.16 -11.41
C LEU A 415 21.20 -7.89 -10.09
N GLY A 416 20.83 -7.27 -8.98
CA GLY A 416 20.93 -7.85 -7.64
C GLY A 416 20.10 -9.13 -7.51
N LEU A 417 18.85 -9.15 -8.04
CA LEU A 417 18.01 -10.34 -8.04
C LEU A 417 18.63 -11.48 -8.87
N GLN A 418 19.21 -11.18 -10.03
CA GLN A 418 19.88 -12.18 -10.84
C GLN A 418 21.09 -12.76 -10.10
N LEU A 419 21.96 -11.90 -9.58
CA LEU A 419 23.20 -12.31 -8.90
C LEU A 419 22.93 -12.97 -7.54
N ALA A 420 21.84 -12.64 -6.87
CA ALA A 420 21.41 -13.35 -5.65
C ALA A 420 21.15 -14.85 -5.91
N VAL A 421 20.83 -15.21 -7.16
CA VAL A 421 20.64 -16.61 -7.57
C VAL A 421 21.93 -17.22 -8.14
N THR A 422 22.67 -16.46 -8.96
CA THR A 422 23.78 -17.02 -9.76
C THR A 422 25.16 -16.84 -9.11
N ASP A 423 25.34 -15.82 -8.27
CA ASP A 423 26.60 -15.48 -7.60
C ASP A 423 26.36 -14.75 -6.26
N PRO A 424 25.74 -15.44 -5.28
CA PRO A 424 25.37 -14.84 -3.99
C PRO A 424 26.56 -14.45 -3.12
N GLY A 425 27.74 -14.94 -3.44
CA GLY A 425 29.00 -14.59 -2.80
C GLY A 425 29.60 -13.26 -3.26
N ARG A 426 29.08 -12.66 -4.32
CA ARG A 426 29.54 -11.38 -4.84
C ARG A 426 29.38 -10.28 -3.80
N VAL A 427 30.33 -9.36 -3.76
CA VAL A 427 30.33 -8.22 -2.83
C VAL A 427 29.35 -7.16 -3.31
N LEU A 428 28.58 -6.58 -2.38
CA LEU A 428 27.48 -5.66 -2.69
C LEU A 428 27.91 -4.44 -3.53
N LYS A 429 29.05 -3.83 -3.21
CA LYS A 429 29.59 -2.69 -3.97
C LYS A 429 29.83 -2.97 -5.46
N ASP A 430 30.08 -4.24 -5.82
CA ASP A 430 30.36 -4.63 -7.20
C ASP A 430 29.10 -4.58 -8.09
N LEU A 431 27.90 -4.52 -7.50
CA LEU A 431 26.66 -4.25 -8.25
C LEU A 431 26.68 -2.88 -8.92
N TRP A 432 27.41 -1.93 -8.36
CA TRP A 432 27.37 -0.53 -8.81
C TRP A 432 28.36 -0.25 -9.95
N SER A 433 29.30 -1.13 -10.18
CA SER A 433 30.29 -1.08 -11.27
C SER A 433 29.98 -2.09 -12.39
N GLY A 434 29.00 -2.97 -12.21
CA GLY A 434 28.70 -4.05 -13.13
C GLY A 434 27.82 -3.60 -14.31
N HIS A 435 28.24 -4.00 -15.52
CA HIS A 435 27.38 -4.02 -16.71
C HIS A 435 26.80 -5.43 -16.79
N GLY A 436 25.47 -5.60 -16.76
CA GLY A 436 25.02 -6.99 -16.72
C GLY A 436 23.55 -7.34 -16.84
N TRP A 437 22.66 -6.38 -16.77
CA TRP A 437 21.29 -6.56 -17.24
C TRP A 437 20.92 -5.35 -18.09
N ASP A 438 20.71 -5.60 -19.37
CA ASP A 438 20.14 -4.59 -20.26
C ASP A 438 18.66 -4.43 -19.89
N LEU A 439 18.40 -3.50 -18.98
CA LEU A 439 17.05 -2.97 -18.88
C LEU A 439 16.75 -2.26 -20.22
N PRO A 440 15.55 -2.47 -20.77
CA PRO A 440 15.15 -1.73 -21.97
C PRO A 440 15.38 -0.24 -21.71
N GLU A 441 15.91 0.43 -22.72
CA GLU A 441 16.15 1.87 -22.63
C GLU A 441 14.82 2.53 -22.27
N ALA A 442 14.74 3.10 -21.07
CA ALA A 442 13.56 3.86 -20.67
C ALA A 442 13.53 5.08 -21.60
N LEU A 443 12.54 5.09 -22.49
CA LEU A 443 12.27 6.30 -23.26
C LEU A 443 11.88 7.38 -22.25
N PHE A 444 12.84 8.20 -21.89
CA PHE A 444 12.56 9.44 -21.19
C PHE A 444 11.51 10.18 -22.02
N PRO A 445 10.44 10.71 -21.43
CA PRO A 445 9.70 11.75 -22.09
C PRO A 445 10.75 12.86 -22.33
N ARG A 446 11.19 13.00 -23.56
CA ARG A 446 12.18 14.02 -23.98
C ARG A 446 11.73 15.44 -23.68
N GLU A 447 10.45 15.59 -23.34
CA GLU A 447 9.81 16.82 -22.89
C GLU A 447 8.78 16.42 -21.83
N LEU A 448 9.01 16.79 -20.57
CA LEU A 448 7.92 16.94 -19.64
C LEU A 448 6.94 17.94 -20.31
N PRO A 449 5.65 17.61 -20.46
CA PRO A 449 4.72 18.47 -21.17
C PRO A 449 4.79 19.88 -20.59
N ASP A 450 5.05 20.84 -21.47
CA ASP A 450 5.23 22.24 -21.14
C ASP A 450 4.06 22.72 -20.26
N ARG A 451 4.34 23.29 -19.10
CA ARG A 451 3.37 23.74 -18.09
C ARG A 451 2.31 24.70 -18.64
N ALA A 452 2.56 25.32 -19.80
CA ALA A 452 1.68 26.30 -20.42
C ALA A 452 0.43 25.72 -21.08
N ALA A 453 0.39 24.42 -21.41
CA ALA A 453 -0.71 23.82 -22.18
C ALA A 453 -1.86 23.26 -21.33
N ARG A 454 -1.76 23.27 -19.98
CA ARG A 454 -2.80 22.74 -19.07
C ARG A 454 -3.53 23.78 -18.23
N ALA A 455 -3.28 25.06 -18.50
CA ALA A 455 -3.97 26.19 -17.83
C ALA A 455 -4.99 26.89 -18.75
N SER A 456 -5.45 26.19 -19.79
CA SER A 456 -6.56 26.67 -20.64
C SER A 456 -7.76 25.71 -20.60
#